data_2586db7dc216371cadd5c4517a943e54
#
_entry.id   2586db7dc216371cadd5c4517a943e54
#
_cell.length_a   1.000
_cell.length_b   1.000
_cell.length_c   1.000
_cell.angle_alpha   90.00
_cell.angle_beta   90.00
_cell.angle_gamma   90.00
#
_symmetry.space_group_name_H-M   'P 1'
#
loop_
_entity.id
_entity.type
_entity.pdbx_description
1 polymer ?
#
loop_
_entity_poly.entity_id
_entity_poly.type
_entity_poly.pdbx_seq_one_letter_code
_entity_poly.pdbx_strand_id
1 'polypeptide(L)'
;SEMCIRDSSNILVDCMFYSDVWWGKAEPIYVTSYPRAVGNHKDAGWRFPKGATKGHSGEVSNIFFNQIKCTSENGIFVGGDTPEKVHHIYFDEIDVKLLKRTGYEGGVYDKRPCNGDGFVYDKTYAFYLDAASDIRITGCNIYWAFPQLTQAGGDIKEKNTIRVKINKK
;
A
#
# COMPACT_ATOMS: atom_id res chain seq x y z
N SER A 1 -8.74 16.30 10.03
CA SER A 1 -9.34 16.69 8.76
C SER A 1 -9.95 15.45 8.13
N GLU A 2 -11.24 15.42 7.98
CA GLU A 2 -11.94 14.39 7.23
C GLU A 2 -11.52 14.49 5.76
N MET A 3 -10.96 13.43 5.21
CA MET A 3 -10.81 13.34 3.76
C MET A 3 -12.17 12.98 3.18
N CYS A 4 -12.75 13.92 2.45
CA CYS A 4 -13.97 13.70 1.68
C CYS A 4 -13.83 12.51 0.73
N ILE A 5 -14.94 11.91 0.34
CA ILE A 5 -15.05 10.84 -0.67
C ILE A 5 -14.15 11.19 -1.86
N ARG A 6 -13.25 10.29 -2.20
CA ARG A 6 -12.34 10.45 -3.35
C ARG A 6 -12.51 9.28 -4.29
N ASP A 7 -12.86 9.60 -5.50
CA ASP A 7 -13.00 8.63 -6.57
C ASP A 7 -11.84 8.74 -7.54
N SER A 8 -11.26 7.59 -7.86
CA SER A 8 -10.23 7.46 -8.90
C SER A 8 -10.70 6.42 -9.92
N SER A 9 -10.93 6.83 -11.14
CA SER A 9 -11.46 5.94 -12.17
C SER A 9 -10.77 6.13 -13.53
N ASN A 10 -10.78 5.05 -14.33
CA ASN A 10 -10.23 5.04 -15.69
C ASN A 10 -8.74 5.46 -15.75
N ILE A 11 -7.93 4.95 -14.81
CA ILE A 11 -6.52 5.30 -14.68
C ILE A 11 -5.65 4.14 -15.18
N LEU A 12 -4.59 4.48 -15.90
CA LEU A 12 -3.50 3.59 -16.24
C LEU A 12 -2.29 3.93 -15.37
N VAL A 13 -1.81 2.96 -14.61
CA VAL A 13 -0.63 3.09 -13.74
C VAL A 13 0.47 2.16 -14.24
N ASP A 14 1.65 2.71 -14.47
CA ASP A 14 2.85 1.94 -14.78
C ASP A 14 3.98 2.39 -13.85
N CYS A 15 4.44 1.53 -12.97
CA CYS A 15 5.49 1.85 -12.01
C CYS A 15 6.49 0.71 -11.81
N MET A 16 7.71 1.09 -11.45
CA MET A 16 8.80 0.17 -11.15
C MET A 16 9.65 0.70 -10.00
N PHE A 17 10.45 -0.15 -9.40
CA PHE A 17 11.43 0.29 -8.40
C PHE A 17 12.42 1.28 -9.01
N TYR A 18 12.65 2.37 -8.27
CA TYR A 18 13.61 3.38 -8.69
C TYR A 18 14.90 3.31 -7.87
N SER A 19 14.80 3.22 -6.56
CA SER A 19 15.95 3.13 -5.68
C SER A 19 15.56 2.62 -4.28
N ASP A 20 16.53 2.07 -3.54
CA ASP A 20 16.30 1.58 -2.18
C ASP A 20 16.01 2.69 -1.16
N VAL A 21 16.51 3.90 -1.42
CA VAL A 21 16.36 5.04 -0.49
C VAL A 21 15.16 5.92 -0.81
N TRP A 22 14.65 5.89 -2.05
CA TRP A 22 13.53 6.72 -2.46
C TRP A 22 12.20 6.26 -1.86
N TRP A 23 11.24 7.15 -1.82
CA TRP A 23 9.89 6.86 -1.31
C TRP A 23 9.13 5.99 -2.30
N GLY A 24 8.33 5.07 -1.74
CA GLY A 24 7.60 4.08 -2.52
C GLY A 24 8.48 2.89 -2.93
N LYS A 25 7.85 1.75 -3.09
CA LYS A 25 8.46 0.49 -3.52
C LYS A 25 7.70 -0.11 -4.69
N ALA A 26 7.36 0.74 -5.66
CA ALA A 26 6.58 0.40 -6.84
C ALA A 26 5.16 -0.10 -6.54
N GLU A 27 4.56 0.36 -5.44
CA GLU A 27 3.15 0.13 -5.17
C GLU A 27 2.29 0.98 -6.12
N PRO A 28 1.43 0.37 -6.97
CA PRO A 28 0.68 1.13 -7.97
C PRO A 28 -0.46 1.95 -7.36
N ILE A 29 -1.00 1.49 -6.24
CA ILE A 29 -1.94 2.19 -5.39
C ILE A 29 -1.44 2.07 -3.95
N TYR A 30 -1.36 3.21 -3.28
CA TYR A 30 -0.82 3.32 -1.94
C TYR A 30 -1.77 4.13 -1.06
N VAL A 31 -2.35 3.48 -0.06
CA VAL A 31 -3.30 4.10 0.89
C VAL A 31 -2.80 3.84 2.30
N THR A 32 -2.33 4.89 2.97
CA THR A 32 -1.76 4.69 4.30
C THR A 32 -2.10 5.80 5.29
N SER A 33 -2.14 5.41 6.57
CA SER A 33 -2.24 6.32 7.69
C SER A 33 -1.39 5.82 8.86
N TYR A 34 -0.16 6.33 8.94
CA TYR A 34 0.75 6.05 10.05
C TYR A 34 1.08 7.31 10.83
N PRO A 35 1.27 7.22 12.17
CA PRO A 35 1.67 8.35 12.97
C PRO A 35 3.09 8.79 12.61
N ARG A 36 3.28 10.09 12.45
CA ARG A 36 4.60 10.68 12.32
C ARG A 36 5.16 11.01 13.69
N ALA A 37 6.49 11.15 13.79
CA ALA A 37 7.10 11.66 14.99
C ALA A 37 6.72 13.13 15.24
N VAL A 38 6.55 13.51 16.50
CA VAL A 38 6.30 14.88 16.94
C VAL A 38 7.57 15.42 17.59
N GLY A 39 7.93 16.66 17.29
CA GLY A 39 9.09 17.33 17.87
C GLY A 39 9.90 18.14 16.85
N ASN A 40 11.02 18.69 17.32
CA ASN A 40 11.90 19.48 16.47
C ASN A 40 12.84 18.55 15.68
N HIS A 41 12.60 18.43 14.38
CA HIS A 41 13.29 17.49 13.50
C HIS A 41 14.32 18.17 12.58
N LYS A 42 14.97 19.25 13.03
CA LYS A 42 15.92 19.99 12.19
C LYS A 42 16.99 19.10 11.55
N ASP A 43 17.37 18.03 12.25
CA ASP A 43 18.45 17.13 11.81
C ASP A 43 17.96 15.78 11.30
N ALA A 44 16.65 15.53 11.29
CA ALA A 44 16.11 14.20 11.00
C ALA A 44 15.92 13.94 9.51
N GLY A 45 15.90 14.98 8.68
CA GLY A 45 15.47 14.85 7.30
C GLY A 45 14.10 14.15 7.24
N TRP A 46 14.02 13.08 6.49
CA TRP A 46 12.84 12.23 6.34
C TRP A 46 12.89 10.94 7.17
N ARG A 47 13.96 10.76 7.97
CA ARG A 47 14.06 9.67 8.96
C ARG A 47 13.75 10.26 10.32
N PHE A 48 12.88 9.58 11.06
CA PHE A 48 12.56 9.99 12.42
C PHE A 48 13.67 9.60 13.38
N PRO A 49 14.10 10.50 14.29
CA PRO A 49 15.10 10.18 15.28
C PRO A 49 14.62 9.04 16.19
N LYS A 50 15.57 8.21 16.60
CA LYS A 50 15.32 7.18 17.61
C LYS A 50 14.84 7.87 18.90
N GLY A 51 13.70 7.44 19.43
CA GLY A 51 13.11 8.02 20.64
C GLY A 51 12.22 9.23 20.42
N ALA A 52 11.93 9.61 19.18
CA ALA A 52 10.92 10.64 18.92
C ALA A 52 9.53 10.21 19.43
N THR A 53 8.76 11.16 19.93
CA THR A 53 7.40 10.90 20.40
C THR A 53 6.49 10.50 19.23
N LYS A 54 5.70 9.45 19.43
CA LYS A 54 4.71 9.02 18.45
C LYS A 54 3.63 10.10 18.31
N GLY A 55 3.43 10.58 17.10
CA GLY A 55 2.33 11.48 16.76
C GLY A 55 1.00 10.74 16.62
N HIS A 56 -0.04 11.45 16.23
CA HIS A 56 -1.33 10.88 15.92
C HIS A 56 -1.41 10.60 14.40
N SER A 57 -1.92 9.44 14.03
CA SER A 57 -2.32 9.17 12.65
C SER A 57 -3.65 9.87 12.34
N GLY A 58 -3.77 10.41 11.15
CA GLY A 58 -5.05 10.84 10.62
C GLY A 58 -5.96 9.65 10.33
N GLU A 59 -7.17 9.92 9.89
CA GLU A 59 -8.10 8.92 9.35
C GLU A 59 -8.13 9.02 7.83
N VAL A 60 -8.14 7.87 7.16
CA VAL A 60 -8.25 7.74 5.71
C VAL A 60 -9.41 6.80 5.44
N SER A 61 -10.47 7.32 4.84
CA SER A 61 -11.68 6.54 4.61
C SER A 61 -12.44 6.98 3.36
N ASN A 62 -13.41 6.15 2.96
CA ASN A 62 -14.32 6.42 1.86
C ASN A 62 -13.61 6.71 0.53
N ILE A 63 -12.69 5.82 0.14
CA ILE A 63 -11.97 5.92 -1.13
C ILE A 63 -12.46 4.84 -2.08
N PHE A 64 -12.76 5.23 -3.30
CA PHE A 64 -13.21 4.37 -4.38
C PHE A 64 -12.20 4.36 -5.52
N PHE A 65 -11.68 3.19 -5.83
CA PHE A 65 -10.84 2.92 -6.99
C PHE A 65 -11.65 2.07 -7.97
N ASN A 66 -11.88 2.58 -9.17
CA ASN A 66 -12.69 1.91 -10.16
C ASN A 66 -12.02 1.91 -11.54
N GLN A 67 -12.03 0.75 -12.21
CA GLN A 67 -11.50 0.60 -13.58
C GLN A 67 -10.07 1.08 -13.75
N ILE A 68 -9.17 0.63 -12.87
CA ILE A 68 -7.75 1.00 -12.92
C ILE A 68 -6.94 -0.19 -13.44
N LYS A 69 -6.03 0.08 -14.37
CA LYS A 69 -5.06 -0.90 -14.88
C LYS A 69 -3.68 -0.57 -14.35
N CYS A 70 -3.12 -1.49 -13.58
CA CYS A 70 -1.81 -1.36 -12.98
C CYS A 70 -0.82 -2.33 -13.61
N THR A 71 0.35 -1.83 -14.02
CA THR A 71 1.53 -2.64 -14.28
C THR A 71 2.62 -2.22 -13.31
N SER A 72 3.10 -3.13 -12.46
CA SER A 72 3.99 -2.77 -11.35
C SER A 72 4.90 -3.91 -10.93
N GLU A 73 5.97 -3.59 -10.21
CA GLU A 73 6.86 -4.58 -9.62
C GLU A 73 6.43 -5.01 -8.22
N ASN A 74 5.57 -4.23 -7.57
CA ASN A 74 4.97 -4.55 -6.28
C ASN A 74 3.45 -4.41 -6.34
N GLY A 75 2.74 -4.89 -5.33
CA GLY A 75 1.29 -4.83 -5.30
C GLY A 75 0.74 -3.56 -4.66
N ILE A 76 -0.57 -3.47 -4.67
CA ILE A 76 -1.34 -2.42 -3.98
C ILE A 76 -1.12 -2.56 -2.47
N PHE A 77 -0.80 -1.45 -1.82
CA PHE A 77 -0.58 -1.41 -0.38
C PHE A 77 -1.63 -0.55 0.33
N VAL A 78 -2.33 -1.17 1.28
CA VAL A 78 -3.27 -0.48 2.18
C VAL A 78 -2.82 -0.74 3.60
N GLY A 79 -2.48 0.30 4.35
CA GLY A 79 -1.95 0.11 5.69
C GLY A 79 -2.20 1.25 6.67
N GLY A 80 -2.52 0.90 7.90
CA GLY A 80 -2.75 1.86 8.99
C GLY A 80 -1.95 1.56 10.26
N ASP A 81 -1.99 2.49 11.18
CA ASP A 81 -1.52 2.26 12.56
C ASP A 81 -2.46 1.31 13.31
N THR A 82 -3.76 1.47 13.07
CA THR A 82 -4.82 0.58 13.54
C THR A 82 -5.90 0.42 12.46
N PRO A 83 -6.74 -0.63 12.52
CA PRO A 83 -7.79 -0.85 11.53
C PRO A 83 -8.81 0.28 11.39
N GLU A 84 -8.98 1.09 12.43
CA GLU A 84 -9.91 2.22 12.44
C GLU A 84 -9.35 3.44 11.71
N LYS A 85 -8.06 3.44 11.40
CA LYS A 85 -7.41 4.58 10.75
C LYS A 85 -7.42 4.51 9.23
N VAL A 86 -7.59 3.31 8.67
CA VAL A 86 -7.75 3.11 7.23
C VAL A 86 -8.92 2.18 7.00
N HIS A 87 -10.03 2.73 6.53
CA HIS A 87 -11.27 1.96 6.39
C HIS A 87 -12.16 2.44 5.26
N HIS A 88 -13.14 1.60 4.88
CA HIS A 88 -14.07 1.87 3.77
C HIS A 88 -13.32 2.18 2.47
N ILE A 89 -12.40 1.28 2.10
CA ILE A 89 -11.64 1.37 0.84
C ILE A 89 -12.20 0.33 -0.13
N TYR A 90 -12.54 0.78 -1.31
CA TYR A 90 -13.22 -0.03 -2.31
C TYR A 90 -12.39 -0.11 -3.59
N PHE A 91 -12.15 -1.33 -4.04
CA PHE A 91 -11.48 -1.65 -5.30
C PHE A 91 -12.47 -2.39 -6.19
N ASP A 92 -12.82 -1.79 -7.31
CA ASP A 92 -13.77 -2.35 -8.26
C ASP A 92 -13.19 -2.35 -9.68
N GLU A 93 -13.16 -3.50 -10.31
CA GLU A 93 -12.60 -3.70 -11.66
C GLU A 93 -11.14 -3.23 -11.79
N ILE A 94 -10.28 -3.62 -10.86
CA ILE A 94 -8.84 -3.32 -10.91
C ILE A 94 -8.10 -4.46 -11.57
N ASP A 95 -7.38 -4.18 -12.64
CA ASP A 95 -6.43 -5.10 -13.26
C ASP A 95 -5.04 -4.85 -12.68
N VAL A 96 -4.45 -5.83 -12.02
CA VAL A 96 -3.10 -5.75 -11.47
C VAL A 96 -2.19 -6.71 -12.21
N LYS A 97 -1.26 -6.18 -13.00
CA LYS A 97 -0.21 -6.95 -13.65
C LYS A 97 1.10 -6.77 -12.90
N LEU A 98 1.55 -7.82 -12.24
CA LEU A 98 2.84 -7.85 -11.55
C LEU A 98 3.94 -8.33 -12.50
N LEU A 99 4.92 -7.46 -12.73
CA LEU A 99 5.98 -7.68 -13.70
C LEU A 99 7.31 -7.15 -13.16
N LYS A 100 8.24 -8.04 -12.89
CA LYS A 100 9.60 -7.66 -12.44
C LYS A 100 10.44 -7.10 -13.60
N ARG A 101 10.96 -5.89 -13.44
CA ARG A 101 11.75 -5.17 -14.47
C ARG A 101 13.16 -4.80 -13.98
N THR A 102 13.33 -4.60 -12.69
CA THR A 102 14.60 -4.14 -12.10
C THR A 102 15.26 -5.24 -11.28
N GLY A 103 16.53 -5.02 -10.90
CA GLY A 103 17.27 -5.93 -10.03
C GLY A 103 16.93 -5.80 -8.52
N TYR A 104 16.09 -4.85 -8.12
CA TYR A 104 15.71 -4.69 -6.72
C TYR A 104 14.83 -5.84 -6.23
N GLU A 105 14.95 -6.21 -4.96
CA GLU A 105 14.11 -7.23 -4.36
C GLU A 105 12.65 -6.78 -4.26
N GLY A 106 11.72 -7.69 -4.55
CA GLY A 106 10.29 -7.47 -4.34
C GLY A 106 9.87 -7.70 -2.89
N GLY A 107 8.58 -7.49 -2.59
CA GLY A 107 8.02 -7.78 -1.26
C GLY A 107 8.40 -6.76 -0.18
N VAL A 108 8.90 -5.61 -0.56
CA VAL A 108 9.15 -4.48 0.34
C VAL A 108 8.07 -3.43 0.13
N TYR A 109 7.35 -3.07 1.19
CA TYR A 109 6.30 -2.05 1.15
C TYR A 109 6.71 -0.86 2.01
N ASP A 110 6.46 0.35 1.50
CA ASP A 110 6.88 1.60 2.14
C ASP A 110 5.78 2.13 3.06
N LYS A 111 6.08 2.33 4.33
CA LYS A 111 5.19 2.97 5.30
C LYS A 111 5.52 4.45 5.52
N ARG A 112 6.62 4.91 4.95
CA ARG A 112 7.08 6.28 5.20
C ARG A 112 6.15 7.33 4.60
N PRO A 113 6.00 8.48 5.26
CA PRO A 113 6.61 8.85 6.53
C PRO A 113 5.85 8.24 7.71
N CYS A 114 6.57 7.53 8.58
CA CYS A 114 6.01 6.91 9.77
C CYS A 114 6.98 7.00 10.95
N ASN A 115 6.49 6.75 12.16
CA ASN A 115 7.34 6.58 13.33
C ASN A 115 7.76 5.10 13.43
N GLY A 116 9.05 4.83 13.53
CA GLY A 116 9.62 3.48 13.62
C GLY A 116 10.08 2.94 12.27
N ASP A 117 9.94 1.63 12.07
CA ASP A 117 10.40 0.96 10.86
C ASP A 117 9.60 1.40 9.64
N GLY A 118 10.28 2.03 8.70
CA GLY A 118 9.69 2.61 7.50
C GLY A 118 9.27 1.59 6.44
N PHE A 119 9.56 0.31 6.64
CA PHE A 119 9.30 -0.73 5.64
C PHE A 119 8.65 -1.96 6.24
N VAL A 120 7.85 -2.62 5.43
CA VAL A 120 7.40 -3.99 5.64
C VAL A 120 8.16 -4.88 4.67
N TYR A 121 8.82 -5.91 5.20
CA TYR A 121 9.49 -6.94 4.41
C TYR A 121 8.65 -8.20 4.45
N ASP A 122 8.19 -8.65 3.30
CA ASP A 122 7.39 -9.86 3.12
C ASP A 122 7.61 -10.39 1.69
N LYS A 123 6.72 -11.20 1.18
CA LYS A 123 6.62 -11.56 -0.23
C LYS A 123 5.82 -10.52 -1.00
N THR A 124 5.92 -10.51 -2.31
CA THR A 124 5.07 -9.68 -3.17
C THR A 124 3.67 -10.27 -3.25
N TYR A 125 2.67 -9.47 -2.91
CA TYR A 125 1.25 -9.77 -3.06
C TYR A 125 0.60 -8.75 -3.99
N ALA A 126 -0.44 -9.13 -4.71
CA ALA A 126 -1.15 -8.15 -5.54
C ALA A 126 -1.90 -7.11 -4.69
N PHE A 127 -2.43 -7.53 -3.55
CA PHE A 127 -2.97 -6.65 -2.51
C PHE A 127 -2.35 -7.01 -1.17
N TYR A 128 -1.69 -6.05 -0.54
CA TYR A 128 -1.18 -6.17 0.81
C TYR A 128 -1.98 -5.25 1.74
N LEU A 129 -2.75 -5.85 2.63
CA LEU A 129 -3.62 -5.14 3.57
C LEU A 129 -3.09 -5.34 5.00
N ASP A 130 -2.72 -4.25 5.68
CA ASP A 130 -2.21 -4.30 7.07
C ASP A 130 -2.91 -3.26 7.94
N ALA A 131 -3.53 -3.70 9.02
CA ALA A 131 -4.25 -2.84 9.95
C ALA A 131 -5.22 -1.89 9.24
N ALA A 132 -6.16 -2.48 8.51
CA ALA A 132 -7.23 -1.78 7.79
C ALA A 132 -8.58 -2.48 7.99
N SER A 133 -9.69 -1.78 7.80
CA SER A 133 -11.02 -2.36 7.95
C SER A 133 -11.99 -1.95 6.85
N ASP A 134 -13.05 -2.73 6.70
CA ASP A 134 -14.10 -2.48 5.68
C ASP A 134 -13.54 -2.33 4.27
N ILE A 135 -12.66 -3.24 3.89
CA ILE A 135 -12.07 -3.29 2.56
C ILE A 135 -12.94 -4.16 1.66
N ARG A 136 -13.22 -3.69 0.47
CA ARG A 136 -13.94 -4.48 -0.54
C ARG A 136 -13.10 -4.53 -1.83
N ILE A 137 -12.90 -5.74 -2.33
CA ILE A 137 -12.21 -6.02 -3.60
C ILE A 137 -13.19 -6.81 -4.47
N THR A 138 -13.63 -6.21 -5.57
CA THR A 138 -14.67 -6.77 -6.43
C THR A 138 -14.25 -6.73 -7.90
N GLY A 139 -14.45 -7.83 -8.62
CA GLY A 139 -14.22 -7.89 -10.07
C GLY A 139 -12.79 -7.63 -10.51
N CYS A 140 -11.81 -7.77 -9.61
CA CYS A 140 -10.40 -7.53 -9.89
C CYS A 140 -9.75 -8.72 -10.59
N ASN A 141 -8.85 -8.43 -11.53
CA ASN A 141 -8.04 -9.44 -12.21
C ASN A 141 -6.58 -9.26 -11.82
N ILE A 142 -5.92 -10.39 -11.52
CA ILE A 142 -4.52 -10.41 -11.10
C ILE A 142 -3.72 -11.25 -12.09
N TYR A 143 -2.68 -10.66 -12.66
CA TYR A 143 -1.81 -11.28 -13.65
C TYR A 143 -0.38 -11.30 -13.13
N TRP A 144 0.15 -12.49 -12.93
CA TRP A 144 1.54 -12.72 -12.59
C TRP A 144 2.33 -12.95 -13.87
N ALA A 145 3.08 -11.95 -14.31
CA ALA A 145 3.89 -12.06 -15.52
C ALA A 145 5.24 -12.70 -15.20
N PHE A 146 5.49 -13.88 -15.81
CA PHE A 146 6.79 -14.56 -15.71
C PHE A 146 7.87 -13.83 -16.50
N PRO A 147 9.19 -13.95 -16.12
CA PRO A 147 9.72 -15.15 -15.44
C PRO A 147 10.14 -15.00 -13.97
N GLN A 148 9.95 -13.96 -13.21
CA GLN A 148 10.81 -13.79 -12.04
C GLN A 148 10.23 -13.17 -10.78
N LEU A 149 9.04 -13.50 -10.42
CA LEU A 149 8.61 -13.22 -9.05
C LEU A 149 8.94 -14.40 -8.14
N THR A 150 10.23 -14.66 -7.93
CA THR A 150 10.71 -15.66 -6.96
C THR A 150 10.19 -15.42 -5.54
N GLN A 151 9.69 -14.22 -5.30
CA GLN A 151 9.09 -13.81 -4.04
C GLN A 151 7.57 -13.61 -4.12
N ALA A 152 6.90 -14.22 -5.09
CA ALA A 152 5.44 -14.18 -5.14
C ALA A 152 4.82 -14.82 -3.88
N GLY A 153 4.00 -14.04 -3.19
CA GLY A 153 3.29 -14.48 -1.98
C GLY A 153 1.88 -14.96 -2.26
N GLY A 154 1.27 -14.42 -3.31
CA GLY A 154 -0.11 -14.71 -3.71
C GLY A 154 -0.91 -13.45 -4.02
N ASP A 155 -2.19 -13.63 -4.26
CA ASP A 155 -3.05 -12.53 -4.68
C ASP A 155 -3.29 -11.51 -3.57
N ILE A 156 -3.59 -11.99 -2.37
CA ILE A 156 -3.99 -11.11 -1.26
C ILE A 156 -3.30 -11.55 0.03
N LYS A 157 -2.76 -10.59 0.75
CA LYS A 157 -2.28 -10.72 2.12
C LYS A 157 -3.12 -9.85 3.04
N GLU A 158 -3.61 -10.45 4.08
CA GLU A 158 -4.32 -9.79 5.16
C GLU A 158 -3.54 -9.93 6.46
N LYS A 159 -3.35 -8.81 7.16
CA LYS A 159 -2.69 -8.76 8.46
C LYS A 159 -3.37 -7.71 9.33
N ASN A 160 -3.83 -8.11 10.51
CA ASN A 160 -4.54 -7.22 11.44
C ASN A 160 -5.75 -6.50 10.81
N THR A 161 -6.43 -7.13 9.87
CA THR A 161 -7.57 -6.54 9.15
C THR A 161 -8.91 -6.93 9.79
N ILE A 162 -9.92 -6.11 9.54
CA ILE A 162 -11.29 -6.34 9.99
C ILE A 162 -12.25 -6.14 8.81
N ARG A 163 -13.15 -7.09 8.60
CA ARG A 163 -14.21 -7.02 7.56
C ARG A 163 -13.68 -6.79 6.14
N VAL A 164 -12.81 -7.66 5.67
CA VAL A 164 -12.40 -7.69 4.26
C VAL A 164 -13.37 -8.57 3.47
N LYS A 165 -13.88 -8.08 2.35
CA LYS A 165 -14.76 -8.79 1.42
C LYS A 165 -14.11 -8.88 0.05
N ILE A 166 -13.94 -10.10 -0.45
CA ILE A 166 -13.31 -10.39 -1.73
C ILE A 166 -14.32 -11.14 -2.59
N ASN A 167 -14.74 -10.52 -3.68
CA ASN A 167 -15.63 -11.12 -4.68
C ASN A 167 -14.84 -11.26 -5.99
N LYS A 168 -14.30 -12.46 -6.24
CA LYS A 168 -13.65 -12.77 -7.52
C LYS A 168 -14.71 -12.83 -8.63
N LYS A 169 -14.31 -12.44 -9.85
CA LYS A 169 -15.11 -12.69 -11.07
C LYS A 169 -15.20 -14.15 -11.37
#